data_97b7ba48c5bc64d1b01a1d3f579e1d16
#
_entry.id   97b7ba48c5bc64d1b01a1d3f579e1d16
#
_cell.length_a   1.000
_cell.length_b   1.000
_cell.length_c   1.000
_cell.angle_alpha   90.00
_cell.angle_beta   90.00
_cell.angle_gamma   90.00
#
_symmetry.space_group_name_H-M   'P 1'
#
loop_
_entity.id
_entity.type
_entity.pdbx_description
1 polymer ?
#
loop_
_entity_poly.entity_id
_entity_poly.type
_entity_poly.pdbx_seq_one_letter_code
_entity_poly.pdbx_strand_id
1 'polypeptide(L)'
;MPETRPETRPATVQGATDYQALFRGAIERLHGERRYRVFADIERINGRFPTARWRRPDAAPREITVWCSNDYLGMGQHPAVVGALTETAQRCGVGAGGTRNIAGNNSPLVDLERELADLHGKEAGLVFTSGYVSNQAGISTIAKLIPNCLILSDAFNHNSMIEGVRQSGCDKRIFRHNDLAHLEELLIAAGDRPKLIAFESVYSMDGDVAPIGKICDLAERYGALTYLDEVHAVGLYGPRGAGIAERDRVMHRVDVIEGTLAKGFGCVGGYITGSAALCDAVRSHAPGFIFTTALPPAIAAAAIASIRHLKQSGTEREAHQRQAGRTKAALLDAGLPVLATDTHIVPVMVGNAEACKAAADRLLERHGIYIQPINYPTVPRGTERLRITPSPFHGEAHIAALREALVEVWDALDLPRAGTVFVEAAE
;
A
#
# COMPACT_ATOMS: atom_id res chain seq x y z
N MET A 1 53.48 -4.62 27.35
CA MET A 1 52.04 -4.94 27.51
C MET A 1 51.47 -3.91 28.45
N PRO A 2 50.58 -3.00 28.03
CA PRO A 2 49.90 -2.10 28.97
C PRO A 2 48.69 -2.86 29.54
N GLU A 3 48.60 -2.89 30.85
CA GLU A 3 47.47 -3.39 31.61
C GLU A 3 46.21 -2.64 31.31
N THR A 4 45.15 -3.32 30.81
CA THR A 4 43.81 -2.80 30.66
C THR A 4 43.18 -2.61 32.04
N ARG A 5 43.00 -1.34 32.47
CA ARG A 5 42.16 -1.02 33.61
C ARG A 5 40.72 -1.49 33.35
N PRO A 6 40.08 -2.15 34.31
CA PRO A 6 38.66 -2.45 34.19
C PRO A 6 37.86 -1.14 34.23
N GLU A 7 37.08 -0.87 33.23
CA GLU A 7 36.07 0.21 33.25
C GLU A 7 35.05 -0.09 34.33
N THR A 8 35.14 0.65 35.43
CA THR A 8 34.10 0.67 36.44
C THR A 8 32.85 1.33 35.86
N ARG A 9 31.81 0.56 35.62
CA ARG A 9 30.46 1.10 35.32
C ARG A 9 30.09 2.04 36.49
N PRO A 10 29.63 3.27 36.21
CA PRO A 10 29.18 4.17 37.27
C PRO A 10 28.02 3.52 38.04
N ALA A 11 28.03 3.72 39.36
CA ALA A 11 27.01 3.23 40.28
C ALA A 11 25.62 3.68 39.79
N THR A 12 24.67 2.73 39.73
CA THR A 12 23.27 2.97 39.36
C THR A 12 22.68 4.02 40.30
N VAL A 13 22.27 5.16 39.75
CA VAL A 13 21.51 6.19 40.47
C VAL A 13 20.21 5.53 40.95
N GLN A 14 19.97 5.50 42.26
CA GLN A 14 18.70 5.02 42.83
C GLN A 14 17.54 5.82 42.22
N GLY A 15 16.62 5.17 41.52
CA GLY A 15 15.49 5.79 40.80
C GLY A 15 15.68 6.02 39.32
N ALA A 16 16.79 5.59 38.69
CA ALA A 16 16.96 5.69 37.24
C ALA A 16 16.01 4.74 36.51
N THR A 17 15.27 5.29 35.54
CA THR A 17 14.38 4.50 34.65
C THR A 17 15.19 3.49 33.84
N ASP A 18 14.88 2.20 33.97
CA ASP A 18 15.44 1.16 33.07
C ASP A 18 14.70 1.17 31.72
N TYR A 19 15.19 1.98 30.78
CA TYR A 19 14.65 2.08 29.43
C TYR A 19 14.70 0.74 28.68
N GLN A 20 15.71 -0.11 28.94
CA GLN A 20 15.80 -1.41 28.30
C GLN A 20 14.71 -2.37 28.79
N ALA A 21 14.36 -2.32 30.07
CA ALA A 21 13.22 -3.08 30.60
C ALA A 21 11.89 -2.60 29.99
N LEU A 22 11.71 -1.29 29.79
CA LEU A 22 10.52 -0.74 29.13
C LEU A 22 10.40 -1.24 27.68
N PHE A 23 11.49 -1.25 26.90
CA PHE A 23 11.48 -1.74 25.53
C PHE A 23 11.25 -3.26 25.45
N ARG A 24 11.91 -4.06 26.31
CA ARG A 24 11.65 -5.51 26.41
C ARG A 24 10.19 -5.79 26.76
N GLY A 25 9.63 -5.11 27.75
CA GLY A 25 8.23 -5.26 28.14
C GLY A 25 7.25 -4.88 27.01
N ALA A 26 7.58 -3.88 26.18
CA ALA A 26 6.78 -3.54 24.99
C ALA A 26 6.81 -4.67 23.94
N ILE A 27 7.96 -5.29 23.71
CA ILE A 27 8.10 -6.44 22.79
C ILE A 27 7.36 -7.67 23.34
N GLU A 28 7.49 -7.97 24.64
CA GLU A 28 6.81 -9.08 25.30
C GLU A 28 5.29 -8.95 25.18
N ARG A 29 4.74 -7.73 25.34
CA ARG A 29 3.31 -7.48 25.09
C ARG A 29 2.90 -7.83 23.66
N LEU A 30 3.69 -7.44 22.65
CA LEU A 30 3.41 -7.80 21.27
C LEU A 30 3.42 -9.32 21.05
N HIS A 31 4.33 -10.05 21.70
CA HIS A 31 4.33 -11.52 21.68
C HIS A 31 3.07 -12.10 22.35
N GLY A 32 2.71 -11.59 23.53
CA GLY A 32 1.50 -12.01 24.26
C GLY A 32 0.22 -11.73 23.47
N GLU A 33 0.17 -10.61 22.75
CA GLU A 33 -0.97 -10.22 21.89
C GLU A 33 -0.93 -10.87 20.49
N ARG A 34 0.05 -11.70 20.19
CA ARG A 34 0.26 -12.32 18.85
C ARG A 34 0.41 -11.30 17.71
N ARG A 35 0.91 -10.12 18.02
CA ARG A 35 1.13 -8.98 17.09
C ARG A 35 2.59 -8.83 16.66
N TYR A 36 3.50 -9.62 17.24
CA TYR A 36 4.90 -9.56 16.89
C TYR A 36 5.12 -10.05 15.47
N ARG A 37 5.75 -9.21 14.64
CA ARG A 37 6.01 -9.48 13.23
C ARG A 37 7.41 -10.03 13.03
N VAL A 38 7.51 -11.18 12.36
CA VAL A 38 8.79 -11.75 11.92
C VAL A 38 8.99 -11.39 10.46
N PHE A 39 10.15 -10.81 10.13
CA PHE A 39 10.50 -10.42 8.78
C PHE A 39 11.37 -11.50 8.15
N ALA A 40 10.90 -12.14 7.08
CA ALA A 40 11.67 -13.09 6.31
C ALA A 40 12.73 -12.34 5.48
N ASP A 41 13.98 -12.82 5.50
CA ASP A 41 15.05 -12.30 4.66
C ASP A 41 14.92 -12.88 3.25
N ILE A 42 14.40 -12.09 2.33
CA ILE A 42 14.07 -12.53 0.97
C ILE A 42 14.90 -11.78 -0.06
N GLU A 43 15.68 -12.52 -0.84
CA GLU A 43 16.41 -12.03 -1.99
C GLU A 43 15.59 -12.26 -3.26
N ARG A 44 15.15 -11.17 -3.91
CA ARG A 44 14.48 -11.24 -5.22
C ARG A 44 15.51 -11.60 -6.32
N ILE A 45 15.09 -12.40 -7.28
CA ILE A 45 15.95 -12.83 -8.41
C ILE A 45 15.40 -12.14 -9.66
N ASN A 46 16.16 -11.18 -10.21
CA ASN A 46 15.75 -10.49 -11.42
C ASN A 46 15.49 -11.46 -12.57
N GLY A 47 14.35 -11.25 -13.27
CA GLY A 47 13.91 -12.12 -14.38
C GLY A 47 13.29 -13.46 -13.96
N ARG A 48 13.15 -13.73 -12.64
CA ARG A 48 12.54 -14.96 -12.13
C ARG A 48 11.33 -14.76 -11.22
N PHE A 49 10.74 -13.55 -11.23
CA PHE A 49 9.51 -13.30 -10.47
C PHE A 49 8.40 -14.29 -10.91
N PRO A 50 7.62 -14.89 -9.99
CA PRO A 50 7.53 -14.65 -8.56
C PRO A 50 8.49 -15.49 -7.68
N THR A 51 9.48 -16.13 -8.26
CA THR A 51 10.50 -16.89 -7.51
C THR A 51 11.46 -15.94 -6.80
N ALA A 52 11.75 -16.24 -5.54
CA ALA A 52 12.73 -15.55 -4.72
C ALA A 52 13.54 -16.56 -3.91
N ARG A 53 14.60 -16.10 -3.27
CA ARG A 53 15.42 -16.92 -2.37
C ARG A 53 15.18 -16.47 -0.93
N TRP A 54 14.71 -17.37 -0.10
CA TRP A 54 14.60 -17.14 1.33
C TRP A 54 15.91 -17.52 2.02
N ARG A 55 16.59 -16.53 2.59
CA ARG A 55 17.80 -16.72 3.38
C ARG A 55 17.40 -17.01 4.82
N ARG A 56 17.66 -18.23 5.26
CA ARG A 56 17.34 -18.70 6.61
C ARG A 56 18.54 -18.49 7.53
N PRO A 57 18.35 -18.05 8.79
CA PRO A 57 19.47 -17.80 9.71
C PRO A 57 20.41 -18.99 9.88
N ASP A 58 19.83 -20.19 10.07
CA ASP A 58 20.58 -21.39 10.47
C ASP A 58 20.53 -22.52 9.44
N ALA A 59 20.18 -22.24 8.18
CA ALA A 59 20.06 -23.25 7.14
C ALA A 59 20.39 -22.69 5.74
N ALA A 60 20.66 -23.58 4.79
CA ALA A 60 20.90 -23.17 3.40
C ALA A 60 19.71 -22.39 2.83
N PRO A 61 19.95 -21.37 1.98
CA PRO A 61 18.89 -20.63 1.31
C PRO A 61 17.98 -21.56 0.51
N ARG A 62 16.69 -21.25 0.48
CA ARG A 62 15.66 -22.02 -0.25
C ARG A 62 14.95 -21.16 -1.26
N GLU A 63 14.67 -21.67 -2.45
CA GLU A 63 13.76 -21.01 -3.40
C GLU A 63 12.31 -21.12 -2.91
N ILE A 64 11.59 -20.01 -3.05
CA ILE A 64 10.19 -19.85 -2.64
C ILE A 64 9.42 -19.13 -3.72
N THR A 65 8.10 -19.31 -3.74
CA THR A 65 7.17 -18.55 -4.57
C THR A 65 6.48 -17.47 -3.72
N VAL A 66 6.63 -16.21 -4.11
CA VAL A 66 6.07 -15.04 -3.38
C VAL A 66 4.66 -14.74 -3.89
N TRP A 67 3.64 -14.85 -3.02
CA TRP A 67 2.23 -14.63 -3.33
C TRP A 67 1.64 -13.38 -2.67
N CYS A 68 2.45 -12.57 -2.00
CA CYS A 68 2.04 -11.37 -1.27
C CYS A 68 2.82 -10.12 -1.70
N SER A 69 3.44 -10.13 -2.90
CA SER A 69 4.16 -8.97 -3.41
C SER A 69 3.21 -7.83 -3.77
N ASN A 70 3.61 -6.59 -3.49
CA ASN A 70 2.93 -5.41 -3.98
C ASN A 70 3.43 -4.95 -5.37
N ASP A 71 4.50 -5.55 -5.90
CA ASP A 71 4.89 -5.39 -7.31
C ASP A 71 3.95 -6.23 -8.19
N TYR A 72 2.70 -5.77 -8.30
CA TYR A 72 1.57 -6.54 -8.85
C TYR A 72 1.79 -7.00 -10.28
N LEU A 73 2.44 -6.17 -11.10
CA LEU A 73 2.71 -6.45 -12.50
C LEU A 73 4.13 -6.96 -12.77
N GLY A 74 5.00 -6.98 -11.73
CA GLY A 74 6.42 -7.31 -11.89
C GLY A 74 7.24 -6.23 -12.61
N MET A 75 6.72 -5.01 -12.67
CA MET A 75 7.39 -3.89 -13.34
C MET A 75 8.74 -3.55 -12.75
N GLY A 76 8.98 -3.85 -11.46
CA GLY A 76 10.27 -3.66 -10.83
C GLY A 76 11.40 -4.53 -11.41
N GLN A 77 11.06 -5.54 -12.23
CA GLN A 77 12.01 -6.38 -12.97
C GLN A 77 11.89 -6.24 -14.50
N HIS A 78 11.03 -5.32 -14.96
CA HIS A 78 10.82 -5.13 -16.40
C HIS A 78 12.09 -4.53 -17.03
N PRO A 79 12.58 -5.09 -18.18
CA PRO A 79 13.84 -4.65 -18.80
C PRO A 79 13.94 -3.15 -19.08
N ALA A 80 12.86 -2.53 -19.54
CA ALA A 80 12.83 -1.09 -19.81
C ALA A 80 12.97 -0.26 -18.51
N VAL A 81 12.41 -0.73 -17.40
CA VAL A 81 12.47 -0.05 -16.09
C VAL A 81 13.86 -0.17 -15.48
N VAL A 82 14.43 -1.39 -15.50
CA VAL A 82 15.79 -1.66 -15.03
C VAL A 82 16.82 -0.91 -15.90
N GLY A 83 16.62 -0.89 -17.21
CA GLY A 83 17.49 -0.17 -18.16
C GLY A 83 17.52 1.33 -17.90
N ALA A 84 16.35 1.97 -17.76
CA ALA A 84 16.23 3.40 -17.46
C ALA A 84 16.89 3.78 -16.12
N LEU A 85 16.74 2.92 -15.09
CA LEU A 85 17.43 3.10 -13.82
C LEU A 85 18.94 3.05 -13.97
N THR A 86 19.45 2.02 -14.63
CA THR A 86 20.90 1.78 -14.79
C THR A 86 21.57 2.90 -15.59
N GLU A 87 20.98 3.29 -16.74
CA GLU A 87 21.47 4.38 -17.57
C GLU A 87 21.50 5.71 -16.80
N THR A 88 20.41 6.01 -16.07
CA THR A 88 20.34 7.25 -15.31
C THR A 88 21.31 7.25 -14.13
N ALA A 89 21.51 6.11 -13.46
CA ALA A 89 22.49 6.00 -12.39
C ALA A 89 23.92 6.21 -12.89
N GLN A 90 24.25 5.70 -14.07
CA GLN A 90 25.56 5.94 -14.70
C GLN A 90 25.78 7.42 -15.05
N ARG A 91 24.74 8.12 -15.49
CA ARG A 91 24.80 9.52 -15.90
C ARG A 91 24.74 10.51 -14.74
N CYS A 92 23.90 10.26 -13.74
CA CYS A 92 23.57 11.20 -12.66
C CYS A 92 24.08 10.77 -11.28
N GLY A 93 24.63 9.57 -11.13
CA GLY A 93 24.92 8.97 -9.81
C GLY A 93 23.67 8.44 -9.12
N VAL A 94 23.83 7.96 -7.88
CA VAL A 94 22.76 7.24 -7.12
C VAL A 94 22.03 8.10 -6.11
N GLY A 95 22.56 9.26 -5.75
CA GLY A 95 22.04 10.13 -4.69
C GLY A 95 21.03 11.16 -5.19
N ALA A 96 20.18 11.64 -4.31
CA ALA A 96 19.21 12.69 -4.60
C ALA A 96 19.78 14.11 -4.56
N GLY A 97 20.93 14.32 -3.93
CA GLY A 97 21.57 15.63 -3.78
C GLY A 97 21.00 16.50 -2.65
N GLY A 98 19.88 16.13 -2.05
CA GLY A 98 19.25 16.86 -0.95
C GLY A 98 17.73 16.90 -1.01
N THR A 99 17.14 17.82 -0.27
CA THR A 99 15.70 18.13 -0.39
C THR A 99 15.43 18.87 -1.70
N ARG A 100 14.15 18.90 -2.13
CA ARG A 100 13.74 19.55 -3.40
C ARG A 100 14.22 20.99 -3.51
N ASN A 101 14.15 21.76 -2.43
CA ASN A 101 14.52 23.16 -2.40
C ASN A 101 16.04 23.46 -2.23
N ILE A 102 16.86 22.44 -1.87
CA ILE A 102 18.32 22.67 -1.72
C ILE A 102 19.02 22.29 -3.03
N ALA A 103 19.05 21.00 -3.39
CA ALA A 103 19.67 20.53 -4.64
C ALA A 103 18.99 19.27 -5.19
N GLY A 104 17.89 18.83 -4.60
CA GLY A 104 17.19 17.60 -4.96
C GLY A 104 16.16 17.75 -6.08
N ASN A 105 15.92 18.97 -6.60
CA ASN A 105 14.99 19.20 -7.70
C ASN A 105 15.65 18.91 -9.05
N ASN A 106 15.78 17.63 -9.38
CA ASN A 106 16.43 17.16 -10.61
C ASN A 106 15.43 17.00 -11.78
N SER A 107 15.96 17.04 -13.03
CA SER A 107 15.14 16.97 -14.26
C SER A 107 14.27 15.70 -14.33
N PRO A 108 14.76 14.48 -14.04
CA PRO A 108 13.90 13.29 -14.04
C PRO A 108 12.71 13.38 -13.07
N LEU A 109 12.85 14.04 -11.93
CA LEU A 109 11.74 14.28 -11.01
C LEU A 109 10.68 15.22 -11.58
N VAL A 110 11.12 16.33 -12.19
CA VAL A 110 10.22 17.29 -12.84
C VAL A 110 9.47 16.63 -14.00
N ASP A 111 10.17 15.79 -14.79
CA ASP A 111 9.55 15.05 -15.88
C ASP A 111 8.58 13.98 -15.38
N LEU A 112 8.88 13.33 -14.24
CA LEU A 112 7.98 12.38 -13.59
C LEU A 112 6.69 13.05 -13.11
N GLU A 113 6.76 14.24 -12.53
CA GLU A 113 5.58 15.02 -12.10
C GLU A 113 4.67 15.38 -13.29
N ARG A 114 5.27 15.75 -14.44
CA ARG A 114 4.52 15.99 -15.69
C ARG A 114 3.86 14.71 -16.22
N GLU A 115 4.59 13.59 -16.19
CA GLU A 115 4.09 12.30 -16.67
C GLU A 115 2.90 11.80 -15.82
N LEU A 116 2.95 12.04 -14.50
CA LEU A 116 1.87 11.71 -13.56
C LEU A 116 0.65 12.62 -13.74
N ALA A 117 0.87 13.91 -13.94
CA ALA A 117 -0.20 14.86 -14.27
C ALA A 117 -0.91 14.46 -15.56
N ASP A 118 -0.17 14.10 -16.62
CA ASP A 118 -0.73 13.62 -17.87
C ASP A 118 -1.47 12.27 -17.71
N LEU A 119 -0.94 11.34 -16.91
CA LEU A 119 -1.60 10.06 -16.63
C LEU A 119 -3.01 10.27 -16.08
N HIS A 120 -3.16 11.18 -15.13
CA HIS A 120 -4.42 11.45 -14.43
C HIS A 120 -5.23 12.60 -15.06
N GLY A 121 -4.76 13.20 -16.18
CA GLY A 121 -5.44 14.33 -16.82
C GLY A 121 -5.59 15.54 -15.89
N LYS A 122 -4.61 15.78 -15.01
CA LYS A 122 -4.58 16.89 -14.06
C LYS A 122 -3.57 17.95 -14.49
N GLU A 123 -3.69 19.17 -13.93
CA GLU A 123 -2.81 20.30 -14.28
C GLU A 123 -1.38 20.11 -13.76
N ALA A 124 -1.22 19.46 -12.60
CA ALA A 124 0.07 19.26 -11.94
C ALA A 124 0.13 17.96 -11.15
N GLY A 125 1.36 17.50 -10.93
CA GLY A 125 1.69 16.42 -10.01
C GLY A 125 2.80 16.83 -9.05
N LEU A 126 2.86 16.19 -7.89
CA LEU A 126 3.87 16.39 -6.87
C LEU A 126 4.34 15.05 -6.33
N VAL A 127 5.65 14.76 -6.41
CA VAL A 127 6.24 13.47 -6.03
C VAL A 127 6.83 13.51 -4.63
N PHE A 128 6.54 12.48 -3.85
CA PHE A 128 7.02 12.24 -2.48
C PHE A 128 7.85 10.94 -2.41
N THR A 129 8.52 10.73 -1.29
CA THR A 129 9.38 9.56 -1.07
C THR A 129 8.61 8.24 -0.93
N SER A 130 7.33 8.28 -0.60
CA SER A 130 6.45 7.10 -0.53
C SER A 130 4.98 7.51 -0.59
N GLY A 131 4.08 6.55 -0.91
CA GLY A 131 2.64 6.73 -0.82
C GLY A 131 2.15 7.03 0.62
N TYR A 132 2.89 6.56 1.63
CA TYR A 132 2.61 6.93 3.01
C TYR A 132 2.79 8.44 3.23
N VAL A 133 3.90 8.99 2.77
CA VAL A 133 4.24 10.42 2.92
C VAL A 133 3.33 11.28 2.05
N SER A 134 2.96 10.87 0.82
CA SER A 134 2.04 11.62 -0.04
C SER A 134 0.66 11.77 0.59
N ASN A 135 0.09 10.70 1.16
CA ASN A 135 -1.17 10.75 1.89
C ASN A 135 -1.09 11.64 3.13
N GLN A 136 -0.07 11.40 3.96
CA GLN A 136 0.11 12.12 5.22
C GLN A 136 0.30 13.63 4.98
N ALA A 137 1.20 14.00 4.06
CA ALA A 137 1.52 15.39 3.74
C ALA A 137 0.38 16.06 2.94
N GLY A 138 -0.20 15.35 1.97
CA GLY A 138 -1.28 15.85 1.13
C GLY A 138 -2.52 16.18 1.94
N ILE A 139 -3.10 15.20 2.63
CA ILE A 139 -4.32 15.40 3.42
C ILE A 139 -4.11 16.44 4.50
N SER A 140 -3.02 16.33 5.29
CA SER A 140 -2.80 17.25 6.40
C SER A 140 -2.62 18.69 5.95
N THR A 141 -1.92 18.92 4.84
CA THR A 141 -1.63 20.27 4.34
C THR A 141 -2.87 20.89 3.67
N ILE A 142 -3.56 20.13 2.80
CA ILE A 142 -4.76 20.61 2.13
C ILE A 142 -5.82 21.02 3.16
N ALA A 143 -6.10 20.15 4.14
CA ALA A 143 -7.10 20.43 5.15
C ALA A 143 -6.73 21.63 6.03
N LYS A 144 -5.45 21.81 6.41
CA LYS A 144 -4.98 22.98 7.17
C LYS A 144 -5.12 24.30 6.43
N LEU A 145 -4.94 24.28 5.11
CA LEU A 145 -5.03 25.49 4.28
C LEU A 145 -6.49 25.93 4.06
N ILE A 146 -7.45 25.05 4.27
CA ILE A 146 -8.88 25.36 4.16
C ILE A 146 -9.42 25.79 5.53
N PRO A 147 -9.81 27.06 5.70
CA PRO A 147 -10.34 27.54 6.98
C PRO A 147 -11.56 26.74 7.45
N ASN A 148 -11.56 26.30 8.70
CA ASN A 148 -12.65 25.54 9.31
C ASN A 148 -13.02 24.24 8.55
N CYS A 149 -12.04 23.57 7.93
CA CYS A 149 -12.25 22.33 7.18
C CYS A 149 -12.82 21.22 8.07
N LEU A 150 -13.82 20.49 7.54
CA LEU A 150 -14.28 19.22 8.08
C LEU A 150 -13.79 18.08 7.18
N ILE A 151 -13.08 17.12 7.73
CA ILE A 151 -12.66 15.93 6.98
C ILE A 151 -13.67 14.80 7.20
N LEU A 152 -14.22 14.27 6.10
CA LEU A 152 -15.07 13.08 6.06
C LEU A 152 -14.21 11.93 5.55
N SER A 153 -13.88 10.96 6.42
CA SER A 153 -12.95 9.86 6.11
C SER A 153 -13.69 8.54 6.13
N ASP A 154 -13.49 7.69 5.12
CA ASP A 154 -14.00 6.31 5.13
C ASP A 154 -13.39 5.53 6.31
N ALA A 155 -14.20 4.64 6.92
CA ALA A 155 -13.79 3.86 8.08
C ALA A 155 -12.63 2.90 7.81
N PHE A 156 -12.45 2.46 6.55
CA PHE A 156 -11.40 1.51 6.15
C PHE A 156 -10.19 2.15 5.49
N ASN A 157 -10.11 3.48 5.52
CA ASN A 157 -8.96 4.19 4.97
C ASN A 157 -7.64 3.71 5.57
N HIS A 158 -6.61 3.63 4.74
CA HIS A 158 -5.26 3.24 5.11
C HIS A 158 -4.67 4.14 6.21
N ASN A 159 -3.79 3.56 7.02
CA ASN A 159 -3.15 4.25 8.14
C ASN A 159 -2.48 5.59 7.74
N SER A 160 -1.88 5.68 6.54
CA SER A 160 -1.28 6.93 6.05
C SER A 160 -2.30 8.07 5.90
N MET A 161 -3.54 7.75 5.46
CA MET A 161 -4.63 8.72 5.38
C MET A 161 -5.10 9.11 6.78
N ILE A 162 -5.26 8.13 7.69
CA ILE A 162 -5.61 8.38 9.11
C ILE A 162 -4.59 9.31 9.77
N GLU A 163 -3.29 9.09 9.55
CA GLU A 163 -2.24 9.95 10.07
C GLU A 163 -2.27 11.36 9.43
N GLY A 164 -2.56 11.46 8.13
CA GLY A 164 -2.79 12.74 7.48
C GLY A 164 -3.96 13.51 8.09
N VAL A 165 -5.08 12.83 8.34
CA VAL A 165 -6.24 13.39 9.05
C VAL A 165 -5.89 13.85 10.47
N ARG A 166 -5.16 13.02 11.22
CA ARG A 166 -4.71 13.37 12.59
C ARG A 166 -3.80 14.59 12.61
N GLN A 167 -2.82 14.61 11.72
CA GLN A 167 -1.84 15.71 11.64
C GLN A 167 -2.43 17.02 11.12
N SER A 168 -3.56 16.97 10.43
CA SER A 168 -4.26 18.19 10.01
C SER A 168 -4.71 19.04 11.20
N GLY A 169 -5.03 18.41 12.33
CA GLY A 169 -5.67 19.07 13.47
C GLY A 169 -7.08 19.58 13.20
N CYS A 170 -7.65 19.28 12.03
CA CYS A 170 -9.00 19.65 11.65
C CYS A 170 -10.04 18.72 12.30
N ASP A 171 -11.26 19.19 12.40
CA ASP A 171 -12.39 18.36 12.78
C ASP A 171 -12.59 17.25 11.75
N LYS A 172 -12.99 16.08 12.24
CA LYS A 172 -13.23 14.91 11.40
C LYS A 172 -14.50 14.18 11.78
N ARG A 173 -15.09 13.50 10.80
CA ARG A 173 -16.13 12.50 10.97
C ARG A 173 -15.76 11.28 10.15
N ILE A 174 -15.97 10.10 10.70
CA ILE A 174 -15.73 8.82 10.02
C ILE A 174 -17.09 8.32 9.52
N PHE A 175 -17.23 8.14 8.21
CA PHE A 175 -18.42 7.48 7.67
C PHE A 175 -18.21 5.97 7.56
N ARG A 176 -19.30 5.23 7.70
CA ARG A 176 -19.28 3.77 7.55
C ARG A 176 -18.79 3.41 6.15
N HIS A 177 -17.96 2.37 6.09
CA HIS A 177 -17.30 1.93 4.88
C HIS A 177 -18.26 1.81 3.69
N ASN A 178 -17.96 2.54 2.60
CA ASN A 178 -18.75 2.62 1.36
C ASN A 178 -20.26 2.96 1.55
N ASP A 179 -20.67 3.48 2.72
CA ASP A 179 -22.05 3.83 3.03
C ASP A 179 -22.35 5.27 2.58
N LEU A 180 -22.92 5.38 1.38
CA LEU A 180 -23.30 6.67 0.78
C LEU A 180 -24.40 7.40 1.57
N ALA A 181 -25.32 6.66 2.20
CA ALA A 181 -26.38 7.29 3.00
C ALA A 181 -25.80 7.95 4.25
N HIS A 182 -24.90 7.26 4.96
CA HIS A 182 -24.22 7.84 6.11
C HIS A 182 -23.31 9.02 5.70
N LEU A 183 -22.60 8.90 4.56
CA LEU A 183 -21.81 10.03 4.04
C LEU A 183 -22.71 11.25 3.77
N GLU A 184 -23.87 11.06 3.15
CA GLU A 184 -24.82 12.13 2.86
C GLU A 184 -25.38 12.76 4.14
N GLU A 185 -25.74 11.97 5.15
CA GLU A 185 -26.14 12.47 6.49
C GLU A 185 -25.08 13.40 7.09
N LEU A 186 -23.81 13.01 7.03
CA LEU A 186 -22.69 13.82 7.54
C LEU A 186 -22.46 15.09 6.72
N LEU A 187 -22.64 15.03 5.40
CA LEU A 187 -22.56 16.19 4.52
C LEU A 187 -23.68 17.20 4.80
N ILE A 188 -24.92 16.74 4.99
CA ILE A 188 -26.06 17.58 5.40
C ILE A 188 -25.79 18.25 6.75
N ALA A 189 -25.32 17.47 7.73
CA ALA A 189 -25.02 17.98 9.06
C ALA A 189 -23.87 19.01 9.09
N ALA A 190 -22.96 18.95 8.10
CA ALA A 190 -21.86 19.90 7.95
C ALA A 190 -22.32 21.28 7.43
N GLY A 191 -23.49 21.38 6.76
CA GLY A 191 -23.99 22.60 6.16
C GLY A 191 -23.01 23.23 5.17
N ASP A 192 -22.84 24.54 5.23
CA ASP A 192 -21.97 25.33 4.33
C ASP A 192 -20.46 25.25 4.71
N ARG A 193 -20.12 24.51 5.75
CA ARG A 193 -18.74 24.35 6.19
C ARG A 193 -17.91 23.71 5.07
N PRO A 194 -16.68 24.21 4.77
CA PRO A 194 -15.78 23.54 3.82
C PRO A 194 -15.49 22.09 4.23
N LYS A 195 -15.51 21.17 3.27
CA LYS A 195 -15.43 19.74 3.49
C LYS A 195 -14.39 19.10 2.58
N LEU A 196 -13.65 18.10 3.11
CA LEU A 196 -12.76 17.22 2.36
C LEU A 196 -13.25 15.78 2.56
N ILE A 197 -13.64 15.07 1.49
CA ILE A 197 -13.97 13.65 1.51
C ILE A 197 -12.73 12.87 1.12
N ALA A 198 -12.23 12.01 2.03
CA ALA A 198 -11.05 11.16 1.82
C ALA A 198 -11.44 9.68 1.80
N PHE A 199 -11.10 8.97 0.72
CA PHE A 199 -11.46 7.57 0.50
C PHE A 199 -10.49 6.89 -0.48
N GLU A 200 -10.44 5.54 -0.45
CA GLU A 200 -9.65 4.72 -1.39
C GLU A 200 -10.49 4.23 -2.56
N SER A 201 -9.87 3.96 -3.69
CA SER A 201 -10.54 3.35 -4.84
C SER A 201 -10.67 1.84 -4.71
N VAL A 202 -9.58 1.17 -4.29
CA VAL A 202 -9.51 -0.26 -3.97
C VAL A 202 -8.96 -0.39 -2.56
N TYR A 203 -9.76 -0.92 -1.65
CA TYR A 203 -9.36 -1.12 -0.26
C TYR A 203 -8.42 -2.31 -0.11
N SER A 204 -7.31 -2.07 0.56
CA SER A 204 -6.13 -2.95 0.52
C SER A 204 -6.33 -4.34 1.10
N MET A 205 -7.24 -4.50 2.09
CA MET A 205 -7.40 -5.73 2.85
C MET A 205 -8.59 -6.57 2.40
N ASP A 206 -9.65 -5.92 1.94
CA ASP A 206 -10.89 -6.56 1.51
C ASP A 206 -10.95 -6.70 -0.02
N GLY A 207 -10.31 -5.79 -0.74
CA GLY A 207 -10.26 -5.80 -2.20
C GLY A 207 -11.55 -5.32 -2.87
N ASP A 208 -12.41 -4.66 -2.13
CA ASP A 208 -13.61 -4.04 -2.66
C ASP A 208 -13.32 -2.65 -3.28
N VAL A 209 -14.28 -2.12 -4.00
CA VAL A 209 -14.15 -0.89 -4.78
C VAL A 209 -15.13 0.15 -4.28
N ALA A 210 -14.64 1.38 -4.05
CA ALA A 210 -15.49 2.51 -3.71
C ALA A 210 -16.41 2.93 -4.87
N PRO A 211 -17.63 3.37 -4.59
CA PRO A 211 -18.55 3.91 -5.60
C PRO A 211 -18.17 5.35 -5.97
N ILE A 212 -16.99 5.54 -6.60
CA ILE A 212 -16.34 6.85 -6.83
C ILE A 212 -17.31 7.86 -7.46
N GLY A 213 -18.01 7.47 -8.54
CA GLY A 213 -18.94 8.36 -9.23
C GLY A 213 -20.05 8.90 -8.32
N LYS A 214 -20.60 8.05 -7.44
CA LYS A 214 -21.66 8.45 -6.48
C LYS A 214 -21.10 9.34 -5.36
N ILE A 215 -19.86 9.10 -4.93
CA ILE A 215 -19.17 9.98 -3.97
C ILE A 215 -18.95 11.37 -4.62
N CYS A 216 -18.54 11.41 -5.89
CA CYS A 216 -18.44 12.68 -6.63
C CYS A 216 -19.81 13.39 -6.76
N ASP A 217 -20.91 12.65 -6.98
CA ASP A 217 -22.28 13.24 -7.01
C ASP A 217 -22.61 13.95 -5.70
N LEU A 218 -22.28 13.32 -4.57
CA LEU A 218 -22.46 13.92 -3.24
C LEU A 218 -21.50 15.10 -3.02
N ALA A 219 -20.24 14.96 -3.41
CA ALA A 219 -19.25 16.03 -3.28
C ALA A 219 -19.66 17.29 -4.04
N GLU A 220 -20.11 17.16 -5.28
CA GLU A 220 -20.61 18.28 -6.10
C GLU A 220 -21.86 18.92 -5.50
N ARG A 221 -22.83 18.09 -5.06
CA ARG A 221 -24.08 18.57 -4.46
C ARG A 221 -23.87 19.40 -3.19
N TYR A 222 -22.92 18.97 -2.35
CA TYR A 222 -22.68 19.57 -1.03
C TYR A 222 -21.42 20.44 -0.95
N GLY A 223 -20.77 20.73 -2.09
CA GLY A 223 -19.59 21.59 -2.15
C GLY A 223 -18.40 21.04 -1.36
N ALA A 224 -18.10 19.77 -1.51
CA ALA A 224 -16.96 19.10 -0.86
C ALA A 224 -15.81 18.85 -1.86
N LEU A 225 -14.56 18.99 -1.40
CA LEU A 225 -13.36 18.57 -2.13
C LEU A 225 -13.19 17.06 -1.99
N THR A 226 -12.76 16.38 -3.04
CA THR A 226 -12.51 14.94 -3.07
C THR A 226 -11.02 14.63 -3.05
N TYR A 227 -10.60 13.70 -2.18
CA TYR A 227 -9.24 13.13 -2.11
C TYR A 227 -9.34 11.62 -2.27
N LEU A 228 -8.92 11.11 -3.41
CA LEU A 228 -8.97 9.70 -3.78
C LEU A 228 -7.58 9.09 -3.73
N ASP A 229 -7.43 8.03 -2.93
CA ASP A 229 -6.26 7.17 -2.94
C ASP A 229 -6.44 6.02 -3.96
N GLU A 230 -5.63 6.03 -5.01
CA GLU A 230 -5.58 5.02 -6.07
C GLU A 230 -4.38 4.06 -5.92
N VAL A 231 -3.74 4.01 -4.76
CA VAL A 231 -2.49 3.26 -4.50
C VAL A 231 -2.58 1.79 -4.90
N HIS A 232 -3.73 1.16 -4.73
CA HIS A 232 -3.98 -0.23 -5.10
C HIS A 232 -4.56 -0.41 -6.51
N ALA A 233 -4.66 0.67 -7.29
CA ALA A 233 -5.30 0.63 -8.60
C ALA A 233 -4.46 1.22 -9.73
N VAL A 234 -3.56 2.16 -9.46
CA VAL A 234 -2.66 2.73 -10.48
C VAL A 234 -1.74 1.66 -11.07
N GLY A 235 -1.57 1.69 -12.38
CA GLY A 235 -0.91 0.66 -13.18
C GLY A 235 -1.82 -0.52 -13.53
N LEU A 236 -2.91 -0.78 -12.77
CA LEU A 236 -3.68 -2.02 -12.80
C LEU A 236 -5.04 -1.91 -13.48
N TYR A 237 -5.65 -0.74 -13.47
CA TYR A 237 -6.99 -0.48 -13.97
C TYR A 237 -7.02 0.73 -14.89
N GLY A 238 -8.03 0.76 -15.75
CA GLY A 238 -8.21 1.79 -16.77
C GLY A 238 -7.37 1.56 -18.04
N PRO A 239 -7.75 2.17 -19.15
CA PRO A 239 -7.07 2.01 -20.44
C PRO A 239 -5.60 2.38 -20.43
N ARG A 240 -5.23 3.44 -19.70
CA ARG A 240 -3.85 3.93 -19.56
C ARG A 240 -3.18 3.48 -18.26
N GLY A 241 -3.91 2.78 -17.37
CA GLY A 241 -3.44 2.39 -16.04
C GLY A 241 -3.52 3.52 -15.01
N ALA A 242 -4.43 4.47 -15.17
CA ALA A 242 -4.60 5.56 -14.22
C ALA A 242 -5.47 5.19 -12.99
N GLY A 243 -6.03 3.98 -12.95
CA GLY A 243 -6.77 3.49 -11.79
C GLY A 243 -8.26 3.26 -12.05
N ILE A 244 -9.01 3.12 -10.95
CA ILE A 244 -10.46 2.86 -10.99
C ILE A 244 -11.22 4.08 -11.52
N ALA A 245 -10.83 5.28 -11.13
CA ALA A 245 -11.48 6.50 -11.61
C ALA A 245 -11.39 6.66 -13.13
N GLU A 246 -10.28 6.21 -13.76
CA GLU A 246 -10.16 6.13 -15.22
C GLU A 246 -11.07 5.03 -15.79
N ARG A 247 -11.05 3.81 -15.20
CA ARG A 247 -11.90 2.68 -15.60
C ARG A 247 -13.37 3.10 -15.65
N ASP A 248 -13.83 3.79 -14.63
CA ASP A 248 -15.21 4.20 -14.44
C ASP A 248 -15.54 5.55 -15.14
N ARG A 249 -14.56 6.17 -15.81
CA ARG A 249 -14.68 7.43 -16.56
C ARG A 249 -15.09 8.63 -15.69
N VAL A 250 -14.71 8.64 -14.43
CA VAL A 250 -15.03 9.71 -13.46
C VAL A 250 -13.78 10.45 -12.96
N MET A 251 -12.60 10.14 -13.49
CA MET A 251 -11.32 10.70 -13.06
C MET A 251 -11.27 12.24 -13.13
N HIS A 252 -11.94 12.83 -14.10
CA HIS A 252 -12.03 14.30 -14.26
C HIS A 252 -12.79 15.00 -13.12
N ARG A 253 -13.67 14.28 -12.41
CA ARG A 253 -14.50 14.79 -11.30
C ARG A 253 -13.81 14.77 -9.94
N VAL A 254 -12.73 14.00 -9.82
CA VAL A 254 -11.95 13.90 -8.58
C VAL A 254 -10.97 15.07 -8.50
N ASP A 255 -10.92 15.79 -7.38
CA ASP A 255 -10.06 16.98 -7.25
C ASP A 255 -8.60 16.60 -7.03
N VAL A 256 -8.34 15.64 -6.13
CA VAL A 256 -7.01 15.16 -5.79
C VAL A 256 -6.94 13.65 -5.96
N ILE A 257 -6.01 13.18 -6.78
CA ILE A 257 -5.70 11.76 -6.91
C ILE A 257 -4.33 11.52 -6.32
N GLU A 258 -4.26 10.65 -5.33
CA GLU A 258 -3.03 10.14 -4.76
C GLU A 258 -2.73 8.75 -5.33
N GLY A 259 -1.44 8.45 -5.48
CA GLY A 259 -0.99 7.15 -5.95
C GLY A 259 0.42 6.81 -5.49
N THR A 260 0.81 5.57 -5.74
CA THR A 260 2.16 5.09 -5.41
C THR A 260 2.92 4.60 -6.63
N LEU A 261 4.22 4.83 -6.63
CA LEU A 261 5.14 4.23 -7.60
C LEU A 261 5.61 2.83 -7.17
N ALA A 262 5.31 2.42 -5.91
CA ALA A 262 5.88 1.24 -5.28
C ALA A 262 5.06 -0.05 -5.46
N LYS A 263 3.93 0.01 -6.18
CA LYS A 263 3.05 -1.16 -6.41
C LYS A 263 2.92 -1.49 -7.89
N GLY A 264 1.85 -1.08 -8.57
CA GLY A 264 1.66 -1.40 -9.98
C GLY A 264 2.80 -0.93 -10.89
N PHE A 265 3.47 0.17 -10.57
CA PHE A 265 4.64 0.67 -11.31
C PHE A 265 5.97 0.03 -10.91
N GLY A 266 6.03 -0.76 -9.82
CA GLY A 266 7.21 -1.56 -9.44
C GLY A 266 8.43 -0.77 -8.95
N CYS A 267 8.30 0.53 -8.65
CA CYS A 267 9.39 1.42 -8.24
C CYS A 267 9.32 1.81 -6.76
N VAL A 268 9.72 3.03 -6.42
CA VAL A 268 9.62 3.63 -5.08
C VAL A 268 9.12 5.06 -5.20
N GLY A 269 8.23 5.47 -4.29
CA GLY A 269 7.71 6.82 -4.23
C GLY A 269 6.20 6.86 -4.09
N GLY A 270 5.67 8.03 -3.83
CA GLY A 270 4.26 8.36 -3.88
C GLY A 270 4.05 9.70 -4.55
N TYR A 271 2.83 10.04 -4.86
CA TYR A 271 2.52 11.31 -5.51
C TYR A 271 1.08 11.73 -5.26
N ILE A 272 0.82 13.02 -5.44
CA ILE A 272 -0.52 13.56 -5.62
C ILE A 272 -0.60 14.25 -6.99
N THR A 273 -1.80 14.28 -7.56
CA THR A 273 -2.12 15.09 -8.75
C THR A 273 -3.40 15.88 -8.51
N GLY A 274 -3.48 17.07 -9.09
CA GLY A 274 -4.63 17.97 -8.92
C GLY A 274 -4.45 19.25 -9.71
N SER A 275 -5.14 20.33 -9.28
CA SER A 275 -4.93 21.65 -9.88
C SER A 275 -3.51 22.16 -9.60
N ALA A 276 -2.99 23.01 -10.47
CA ALA A 276 -1.66 23.61 -10.31
C ALA A 276 -1.55 24.38 -8.99
N ALA A 277 -2.60 25.13 -8.62
CA ALA A 277 -2.63 25.90 -7.38
C ALA A 277 -2.59 25.00 -6.14
N LEU A 278 -3.32 23.86 -6.14
CA LEU A 278 -3.32 22.89 -5.04
C LEU A 278 -1.94 22.25 -4.88
N CYS A 279 -1.35 21.76 -5.97
CA CYS A 279 -0.02 21.13 -5.93
C CYS A 279 1.06 22.11 -5.49
N ASP A 280 1.00 23.38 -5.94
CA ASP A 280 1.93 24.42 -5.53
C ASP A 280 1.77 24.81 -4.06
N ALA A 281 0.53 24.87 -3.56
CA ALA A 281 0.25 25.10 -2.14
C ALA A 281 0.80 23.96 -1.27
N VAL A 282 0.58 22.69 -1.64
CA VAL A 282 1.15 21.54 -0.91
C VAL A 282 2.66 21.55 -0.97
N ARG A 283 3.26 21.79 -2.13
CA ARG A 283 4.73 21.92 -2.30
C ARG A 283 5.33 22.96 -1.38
N SER A 284 4.65 24.07 -1.18
CA SER A 284 5.13 25.23 -0.43
C SER A 284 4.89 25.14 1.09
N HIS A 285 3.92 24.33 1.53
CA HIS A 285 3.50 24.27 2.93
C HIS A 285 3.69 22.90 3.61
N ALA A 286 3.84 21.80 2.85
CA ALA A 286 3.93 20.46 3.43
C ALA A 286 5.30 20.16 4.02
N PRO A 287 5.47 20.01 5.36
CA PRO A 287 6.76 19.68 5.95
C PRO A 287 7.33 18.36 5.43
N GLY A 288 6.48 17.34 5.19
CA GLY A 288 6.87 16.05 4.64
C GLY A 288 7.38 16.10 3.18
N PHE A 289 7.18 17.21 2.50
CA PHE A 289 7.78 17.49 1.20
C PHE A 289 9.04 18.36 1.32
N ILE A 290 8.95 19.47 2.07
CA ILE A 290 10.02 20.49 2.16
C ILE A 290 11.27 19.95 2.83
N PHE A 291 11.12 19.20 3.93
CA PHE A 291 12.22 18.80 4.81
C PHE A 291 12.69 17.36 4.61
N THR A 292 12.20 16.68 3.58
CA THR A 292 12.62 15.31 3.25
C THR A 292 13.55 15.30 2.04
N THR A 293 14.49 14.34 2.00
CA THR A 293 15.34 14.10 0.82
C THR A 293 14.45 13.71 -0.37
N ALA A 294 14.75 14.26 -1.54
CA ALA A 294 14.04 13.92 -2.78
C ALA A 294 14.31 12.48 -3.23
N LEU A 295 13.50 11.96 -4.16
CA LEU A 295 13.83 10.70 -4.83
C LEU A 295 15.08 10.84 -5.70
N PRO A 296 15.94 9.80 -5.74
CA PRO A 296 17.07 9.77 -6.66
C PRO A 296 16.63 9.85 -8.13
N PRO A 297 17.42 10.54 -9.00
CA PRO A 297 17.12 10.66 -10.43
C PRO A 297 16.88 9.32 -11.13
N ALA A 298 17.65 8.28 -10.76
CA ALA A 298 17.54 6.95 -11.34
C ALA A 298 16.17 6.28 -11.05
N ILE A 299 15.64 6.48 -9.85
CA ILE A 299 14.31 6.00 -9.47
C ILE A 299 13.22 6.76 -10.24
N ALA A 300 13.35 8.06 -10.38
CA ALA A 300 12.41 8.87 -11.16
C ALA A 300 12.37 8.44 -12.64
N ALA A 301 13.53 8.20 -13.25
CA ALA A 301 13.63 7.71 -14.62
C ALA A 301 13.00 6.30 -14.79
N ALA A 302 13.25 5.40 -13.84
CA ALA A 302 12.63 4.08 -13.81
C ALA A 302 11.09 4.17 -13.74
N ALA A 303 10.57 5.04 -12.88
CA ALA A 303 9.13 5.26 -12.74
C ALA A 303 8.51 5.82 -14.02
N ILE A 304 9.16 6.79 -14.69
CA ILE A 304 8.73 7.31 -16.00
C ILE A 304 8.66 6.17 -17.03
N ALA A 305 9.70 5.33 -17.10
CA ALA A 305 9.74 4.22 -18.05
C ALA A 305 8.59 3.23 -17.80
N SER A 306 8.31 2.92 -16.54
CA SER A 306 7.19 2.05 -16.14
C SER A 306 5.84 2.65 -16.51
N ILE A 307 5.61 3.92 -16.17
CA ILE A 307 4.35 4.61 -16.47
C ILE A 307 4.12 4.67 -17.99
N ARG A 308 5.12 5.07 -18.77
CA ARG A 308 5.03 5.16 -20.24
C ARG A 308 4.76 3.81 -20.88
N HIS A 309 5.42 2.76 -20.39
CA HIS A 309 5.15 1.40 -20.85
C HIS A 309 3.68 1.02 -20.61
N LEU A 310 3.20 1.16 -19.37
CA LEU A 310 1.84 0.78 -18.99
C LEU A 310 0.75 1.69 -19.60
N LYS A 311 1.06 2.93 -19.97
CA LYS A 311 0.13 3.78 -20.75
C LYS A 311 -0.12 3.23 -22.16
N GLN A 312 0.82 2.49 -22.71
CA GLN A 312 0.78 1.95 -24.09
C GLN A 312 0.47 0.44 -24.14
N SER A 313 0.81 -0.30 -23.08
CA SER A 313 0.59 -1.75 -22.98
C SER A 313 -0.55 -2.07 -22.03
N GLY A 314 -1.49 -2.90 -22.50
CA GLY A 314 -2.51 -3.55 -21.66
C GLY A 314 -2.16 -4.99 -21.28
N THR A 315 -1.09 -5.55 -21.87
CA THR A 315 -0.75 -6.97 -21.78
C THR A 315 -0.54 -7.42 -20.32
N GLU A 316 0.19 -6.64 -19.53
CA GLU A 316 0.49 -6.92 -18.15
C GLU A 316 -0.79 -6.90 -17.30
N ARG A 317 -1.65 -5.88 -17.51
CA ARG A 317 -2.93 -5.73 -16.81
C ARG A 317 -3.88 -6.88 -17.12
N GLU A 318 -4.03 -7.22 -18.40
CA GLU A 318 -4.89 -8.33 -18.82
C GLU A 318 -4.40 -9.67 -18.27
N ALA A 319 -3.09 -9.94 -18.31
CA ALA A 319 -2.51 -11.13 -17.73
C ALA A 319 -2.73 -11.17 -16.22
N HIS A 320 -2.55 -10.04 -15.53
CA HIS A 320 -2.79 -9.91 -14.10
C HIS A 320 -4.23 -10.23 -13.71
N GLN A 321 -5.21 -9.62 -14.38
CA GLN A 321 -6.63 -9.89 -14.11
C GLN A 321 -7.00 -11.34 -14.39
N ARG A 322 -6.48 -11.94 -15.48
CA ARG A 322 -6.69 -13.38 -15.77
C ARG A 322 -6.15 -14.27 -14.65
N GLN A 323 -4.93 -14.01 -14.16
CA GLN A 323 -4.35 -14.84 -13.09
C GLN A 323 -5.05 -14.62 -11.74
N ALA A 324 -5.48 -13.41 -11.44
CA ALA A 324 -6.31 -13.13 -10.26
C ALA A 324 -7.64 -13.91 -10.32
N GLY A 325 -8.34 -13.87 -11.44
CA GLY A 325 -9.59 -14.62 -11.66
C GLY A 325 -9.38 -16.14 -11.55
N ARG A 326 -8.33 -16.69 -12.18
CA ARG A 326 -7.99 -18.12 -12.10
C ARG A 326 -7.66 -18.56 -10.69
N THR A 327 -6.90 -17.74 -9.96
CA THR A 327 -6.54 -18.03 -8.58
C THR A 327 -7.79 -18.08 -7.70
N LYS A 328 -8.68 -17.07 -7.80
CA LYS A 328 -9.96 -17.07 -7.05
C LYS A 328 -10.77 -18.32 -7.35
N ALA A 329 -11.00 -18.63 -8.63
CA ALA A 329 -11.77 -19.80 -9.02
C ALA A 329 -11.19 -21.09 -8.46
N ALA A 330 -9.88 -21.31 -8.61
CA ALA A 330 -9.21 -22.52 -8.11
C ALA A 330 -9.30 -22.70 -6.59
N LEU A 331 -9.26 -21.59 -5.83
CA LEU A 331 -9.38 -21.65 -4.36
C LEU A 331 -10.84 -21.84 -3.92
N LEU A 332 -11.78 -21.19 -4.58
CA LEU A 332 -13.23 -21.41 -4.32
C LEU A 332 -13.66 -22.86 -4.65
N ASP A 333 -13.22 -23.40 -5.80
CA ASP A 333 -13.49 -24.79 -6.19
C ASP A 333 -12.91 -25.81 -5.19
N ALA A 334 -11.84 -25.43 -4.49
CA ALA A 334 -11.27 -26.23 -3.40
C ALA A 334 -11.99 -26.07 -2.04
N GLY A 335 -13.08 -25.30 -1.97
CA GLY A 335 -13.85 -25.07 -0.76
C GLY A 335 -13.14 -24.16 0.26
N LEU A 336 -12.17 -23.34 -0.18
CA LEU A 336 -11.49 -22.38 0.69
C LEU A 336 -12.32 -21.11 0.87
N PRO A 337 -12.30 -20.45 2.03
CA PRO A 337 -13.14 -19.30 2.36
C PRO A 337 -12.57 -18.00 1.74
N VAL A 338 -12.61 -17.91 0.43
CA VAL A 338 -12.19 -16.71 -0.31
C VAL A 338 -13.25 -15.63 -0.16
N LEU A 339 -12.87 -14.45 0.28
CA LEU A 339 -13.76 -13.29 0.34
C LEU A 339 -14.12 -12.86 -1.09
N ALA A 340 -15.40 -12.65 -1.33
CA ALA A 340 -15.88 -12.18 -2.64
C ALA A 340 -15.37 -10.76 -2.93
N THR A 341 -14.66 -10.59 -4.05
CA THR A 341 -14.08 -9.32 -4.48
C THR A 341 -13.95 -9.29 -5.99
N ASP A 342 -14.17 -8.12 -6.59
CA ASP A 342 -14.05 -7.90 -8.04
C ASP A 342 -12.64 -7.46 -8.46
N THR A 343 -11.69 -7.35 -7.52
CA THR A 343 -10.35 -6.86 -7.77
C THR A 343 -9.31 -8.00 -7.80
N HIS A 344 -8.05 -7.62 -7.99
CA HIS A 344 -6.91 -8.54 -8.01
C HIS A 344 -6.50 -9.07 -6.62
N ILE A 345 -7.05 -8.53 -5.57
CA ILE A 345 -6.77 -8.95 -4.18
C ILE A 345 -7.61 -10.19 -3.88
N VAL A 346 -6.97 -11.23 -3.34
CA VAL A 346 -7.60 -12.51 -3.03
C VAL A 346 -7.42 -12.81 -1.54
N PRO A 347 -8.33 -12.32 -0.68
CA PRO A 347 -8.28 -12.61 0.75
C PRO A 347 -8.85 -14.01 1.00
N VAL A 348 -8.09 -14.85 1.73
CA VAL A 348 -8.54 -16.16 2.21
C VAL A 348 -8.69 -16.06 3.72
N MET A 349 -9.93 -16.16 4.19
CA MET A 349 -10.30 -15.89 5.59
C MET A 349 -9.83 -17.02 6.52
N VAL A 350 -9.32 -16.62 7.69
CA VAL A 350 -8.90 -17.55 8.74
C VAL A 350 -9.64 -17.27 10.05
N GLY A 351 -9.85 -16.00 10.41
CA GLY A 351 -10.64 -15.57 11.56
C GLY A 351 -9.97 -15.72 12.93
N ASN A 352 -8.67 -16.06 12.95
CA ASN A 352 -7.89 -16.18 14.17
C ASN A 352 -6.42 -15.87 13.92
N ALA A 353 -5.80 -15.01 14.73
CA ALA A 353 -4.45 -14.50 14.51
C ALA A 353 -3.36 -15.59 14.64
N GLU A 354 -3.52 -16.54 15.59
CA GLU A 354 -2.56 -17.61 15.80
C GLU A 354 -2.64 -18.63 14.66
N ALA A 355 -3.84 -19.03 14.28
CA ALA A 355 -4.09 -19.92 13.16
C ALA A 355 -3.61 -19.32 11.81
N CYS A 356 -3.82 -18.02 11.61
CA CYS A 356 -3.35 -17.30 10.42
C CYS A 356 -1.81 -17.28 10.33
N LYS A 357 -1.15 -17.05 11.46
CA LYS A 357 0.32 -17.14 11.55
C LYS A 357 0.82 -18.56 11.29
N ALA A 358 0.20 -19.57 11.93
CA ALA A 358 0.57 -20.97 11.76
C ALA A 358 0.40 -21.44 10.30
N ALA A 359 -0.69 -21.00 9.64
CA ALA A 359 -0.92 -21.30 8.23
C ALA A 359 0.17 -20.67 7.34
N ALA A 360 0.51 -19.40 7.56
CA ALA A 360 1.58 -18.72 6.80
C ALA A 360 2.96 -19.38 6.99
N ASP A 361 3.31 -19.75 8.22
CA ASP A 361 4.56 -20.42 8.53
C ASP A 361 4.64 -21.80 7.85
N ARG A 362 3.56 -22.59 7.94
CA ARG A 362 3.52 -23.92 7.32
C ARG A 362 3.62 -23.85 5.79
N LEU A 363 2.96 -22.88 5.16
CA LEU A 363 3.08 -22.60 3.73
C LEU A 363 4.53 -22.31 3.34
N LEU A 364 5.21 -21.46 4.09
CA LEU A 364 6.60 -21.11 3.83
C LEU A 364 7.56 -22.28 4.05
N GLU A 365 7.44 -22.95 5.20
CA GLU A 365 8.39 -23.99 5.62
C GLU A 365 8.25 -25.29 4.83
N ARG A 366 7.01 -25.74 4.59
CA ARG A 366 6.77 -27.01 3.90
C ARG A 366 6.70 -26.86 2.39
N HIS A 367 5.95 -25.87 1.92
CA HIS A 367 5.63 -25.73 0.50
C HIS A 367 6.50 -24.69 -0.24
N GLY A 368 7.29 -23.89 0.49
CA GLY A 368 8.06 -22.79 -0.13
C GLY A 368 7.16 -21.69 -0.71
N ILE A 369 5.98 -21.51 -0.14
CA ILE A 369 5.01 -20.49 -0.54
C ILE A 369 5.01 -19.38 0.51
N TYR A 370 5.36 -18.18 0.08
CA TYR A 370 5.44 -17.01 0.96
C TYR A 370 4.21 -16.15 0.85
N ILE A 371 3.43 -16.12 1.93
CA ILE A 371 2.25 -15.26 2.13
C ILE A 371 2.32 -14.72 3.56
N GLN A 372 2.14 -13.40 3.73
CA GLN A 372 2.09 -12.80 5.06
C GLN A 372 0.69 -12.92 5.67
N PRO A 373 0.59 -13.28 6.95
CA PRO A 373 -0.67 -13.22 7.68
C PRO A 373 -1.07 -11.76 7.89
N ILE A 374 -2.33 -11.45 7.71
CA ILE A 374 -2.92 -10.14 8.01
C ILE A 374 -3.75 -10.26 9.27
N ASN A 375 -3.25 -9.69 10.35
CA ASN A 375 -3.81 -9.74 11.69
C ASN A 375 -4.10 -8.33 12.22
N TYR A 376 -4.79 -8.24 13.36
CA TYR A 376 -4.96 -7.01 14.08
C TYR A 376 -3.60 -6.30 14.34
N PRO A 377 -3.47 -4.98 14.23
CA PRO A 377 -4.52 -3.99 13.99
C PRO A 377 -4.77 -3.67 12.51
N THR A 378 -4.23 -4.45 11.58
CA THR A 378 -4.41 -4.21 10.13
C THR A 378 -5.84 -4.54 9.68
N VAL A 379 -6.44 -5.55 10.29
CA VAL A 379 -7.85 -5.92 10.15
C VAL A 379 -8.44 -6.14 11.54
N PRO A 380 -9.77 -6.03 11.73
CA PRO A 380 -10.43 -6.32 12.99
C PRO A 380 -10.18 -7.78 13.44
N ARG A 381 -10.23 -8.01 14.78
CA ARG A 381 -10.14 -9.37 15.35
C ARG A 381 -11.32 -10.21 14.87
N GLY A 382 -11.08 -11.50 14.60
CA GLY A 382 -12.09 -12.40 14.02
C GLY A 382 -12.17 -12.34 12.50
N THR A 383 -11.43 -11.42 11.86
CA THR A 383 -11.39 -11.26 10.40
C THR A 383 -9.98 -11.42 9.82
N GLU A 384 -9.09 -12.05 10.55
CA GLU A 384 -7.72 -12.35 10.11
C GLU A 384 -7.72 -13.21 8.86
N ARG A 385 -6.77 -12.99 7.98
CA ARG A 385 -6.74 -13.58 6.64
C ARG A 385 -5.33 -13.71 6.07
N LEU A 386 -5.19 -14.59 5.10
CA LEU A 386 -4.08 -14.60 4.17
C LEU A 386 -4.44 -13.74 2.96
N ARG A 387 -3.66 -12.68 2.69
CA ARG A 387 -3.88 -11.80 1.55
C ARG A 387 -3.00 -12.22 0.38
N ILE A 388 -3.60 -12.85 -0.61
CA ILE A 388 -2.93 -13.33 -1.81
C ILE A 388 -3.03 -12.26 -2.91
N THR A 389 -1.90 -11.98 -3.55
CA THR A 389 -1.80 -11.02 -4.66
C THR A 389 -1.15 -11.71 -5.87
N PRO A 390 -1.95 -12.34 -6.73
CA PRO A 390 -1.44 -12.93 -7.95
C PRO A 390 -0.77 -11.88 -8.85
N SER A 391 0.20 -12.30 -9.65
CA SER A 391 0.84 -11.46 -10.65
C SER A 391 0.68 -12.08 -12.05
N PRO A 392 1.01 -11.39 -13.15
CA PRO A 392 1.02 -11.97 -14.49
C PRO A 392 1.85 -13.24 -14.63
N PHE A 393 2.84 -13.43 -13.75
CA PHE A 393 3.82 -14.51 -13.78
C PHE A 393 3.42 -15.75 -12.96
N HIS A 394 2.32 -15.67 -12.21
CA HIS A 394 1.76 -16.84 -11.51
C HIS A 394 0.98 -17.71 -12.51
N GLY A 395 1.73 -18.56 -13.25
CA GLY A 395 1.12 -19.48 -14.21
C GLY A 395 0.35 -20.63 -13.56
N GLU A 396 -0.20 -21.51 -14.39
CA GLU A 396 -1.09 -22.60 -13.98
C GLU A 396 -0.46 -23.53 -12.94
N ALA A 397 0.83 -23.87 -13.11
CA ALA A 397 1.56 -24.70 -12.15
C ALA A 397 1.66 -24.02 -10.76
N HIS A 398 1.89 -22.71 -10.70
CA HIS A 398 1.93 -21.97 -9.44
C HIS A 398 0.55 -21.98 -8.75
N ILE A 399 -0.53 -21.79 -9.51
CA ILE A 399 -1.90 -21.78 -8.97
C ILE A 399 -2.27 -23.17 -8.43
N ALA A 400 -1.93 -24.23 -9.17
CA ALA A 400 -2.16 -25.62 -8.73
C ALA A 400 -1.41 -25.91 -7.42
N ALA A 401 -0.10 -25.58 -7.37
CA ALA A 401 0.72 -25.76 -6.18
C ALA A 401 0.20 -24.97 -4.97
N LEU A 402 -0.25 -23.72 -5.19
CA LEU A 402 -0.86 -22.91 -4.14
C LEU A 402 -2.14 -23.56 -3.60
N ARG A 403 -3.03 -23.99 -4.49
CA ARG A 403 -4.30 -24.66 -4.12
C ARG A 403 -4.03 -25.91 -3.29
N GLU A 404 -3.13 -26.79 -3.76
CA GLU A 404 -2.78 -28.05 -3.05
C GLU A 404 -2.19 -27.76 -1.67
N ALA A 405 -1.27 -26.79 -1.59
CA ALA A 405 -0.66 -26.40 -0.33
C ALA A 405 -1.66 -25.81 0.66
N LEU A 406 -2.58 -24.94 0.18
CA LEU A 406 -3.61 -24.37 1.03
C LEU A 406 -4.59 -25.44 1.52
N VAL A 407 -5.01 -26.39 0.68
CA VAL A 407 -5.88 -27.50 1.12
C VAL A 407 -5.19 -28.32 2.21
N GLU A 408 -3.92 -28.70 2.02
CA GLU A 408 -3.16 -29.44 3.05
C GLU A 408 -3.06 -28.66 4.36
N VAL A 409 -2.78 -27.37 4.29
CA VAL A 409 -2.64 -26.50 5.48
C VAL A 409 -3.98 -26.35 6.20
N TRP A 410 -5.08 -26.18 5.45
CA TRP A 410 -6.43 -26.06 6.01
C TRP A 410 -6.86 -27.34 6.73
N ASP A 411 -6.61 -28.51 6.12
CA ASP A 411 -6.88 -29.81 6.75
C ASP A 411 -6.02 -30.06 7.99
N ALA A 412 -4.72 -29.76 7.89
CA ALA A 412 -3.79 -30.02 8.98
C ALA A 412 -3.99 -29.12 10.22
N LEU A 413 -4.57 -27.93 10.03
CA LEU A 413 -4.83 -26.96 11.10
C LEU A 413 -6.32 -26.86 11.46
N ASP A 414 -7.17 -27.70 10.87
CA ASP A 414 -8.63 -27.71 11.06
C ASP A 414 -9.25 -26.29 10.89
N LEU A 415 -8.88 -25.62 9.79
CA LEU A 415 -9.29 -24.23 9.54
C LEU A 415 -10.72 -24.16 8.94
N PRO A 416 -11.43 -23.03 9.17
CA PRO A 416 -12.77 -22.81 8.62
C PRO A 416 -12.81 -22.93 7.10
N ARG A 417 -13.87 -23.53 6.55
CA ARG A 417 -14.11 -23.72 5.12
C ARG A 417 -15.11 -22.72 4.57
N ALA A 418 -15.31 -22.74 3.27
CA ALA A 418 -16.31 -21.91 2.58
C ALA A 418 -17.71 -22.07 3.23
N GLY A 419 -18.44 -20.95 3.35
CA GLY A 419 -19.72 -20.88 4.06
C GLY A 419 -19.63 -20.51 5.54
N THR A 420 -18.42 -20.47 6.12
CA THR A 420 -18.21 -19.92 7.46
C THR A 420 -18.45 -18.41 7.46
N VAL A 421 -19.21 -17.92 8.42
CA VAL A 421 -19.41 -16.48 8.63
C VAL A 421 -18.31 -15.95 9.56
N PHE A 422 -17.51 -15.04 9.05
CA PHE A 422 -16.49 -14.35 9.83
C PHE A 422 -17.06 -13.02 10.33
N VAL A 423 -17.03 -12.80 11.63
CA VAL A 423 -17.54 -11.58 12.26
C VAL A 423 -16.42 -10.93 13.07
N GLU A 424 -16.47 -9.62 13.17
CA GLU A 424 -15.61 -8.89 14.09
C GLU A 424 -15.86 -9.37 15.52
N ALA A 425 -14.80 -9.71 16.24
CA ALA A 425 -14.91 -10.03 17.65
C ALA A 425 -15.28 -8.75 18.42
N ALA A 426 -16.27 -8.83 19.27
CA ALA A 426 -16.58 -7.73 20.19
C ALA A 426 -15.34 -7.40 21.06
N GLU A 427 -14.97 -6.13 21.15
CA GLU A 427 -13.90 -5.66 22.03
C GLU A 427 -14.27 -5.81 23.50
#